data_d20e779873bdee0bdd2b0e7f58f34557
#
_entry.id   d20e779873bdee0bdd2b0e7f58f34557
#
_cell.length_a   1.000
_cell.length_b   1.000
_cell.length_c   1.000
_cell.angle_alpha   90.00
_cell.angle_beta   90.00
_cell.angle_gamma   90.00
#
_symmetry.space_group_name_H-M   'P 1'
#
loop_
_entity.id
_entity.type
_entity.pdbx_description
1 polymer ?
#
loop_
_entity_poly.entity_id
_entity_poly.type
_entity_poly.pdbx_seq_one_letter_code
_entity_poly.pdbx_strand_id
1 'polypeptide(L)'
;MVFSNGDCYRGGFEDDKLEGSGYLMLASGVIFKGEFHADSYSPVGKLLYPNGDIYYGQHKQFVKEGVGKMVYLDGSVYEGTWESDRKNLSGRMQYAESGDVYVGEFIDGKRSGRGRYYSTAEITIYDGEWSNDRRQGEGTILNENGEISSGEFRAD
;
A
#
# COMPACT_ATOMS: atom_id res chain seq x y z
N MET A 1 26.37 0.88 13.99
CA MET A 1 27.19 1.82 13.19
C MET A 1 26.38 3.08 12.94
N VAL A 2 27.00 4.25 12.97
CA VAL A 2 26.38 5.53 12.58
C VAL A 2 27.11 6.04 11.35
N PHE A 3 26.38 6.37 10.31
CA PHE A 3 26.91 6.91 9.05
C PHE A 3 26.99 8.45 9.08
N SER A 4 27.80 9.04 8.23
CA SER A 4 27.99 10.49 8.15
C SER A 4 26.73 11.26 7.72
N ASN A 5 25.77 10.60 7.03
CA ASN A 5 24.49 11.15 6.64
C ASN A 5 23.42 11.10 7.75
N GLY A 6 23.77 10.59 8.94
CA GLY A 6 22.86 10.46 10.09
C GLY A 6 22.08 9.13 10.15
N ASP A 7 22.25 8.24 9.20
CA ASP A 7 21.65 6.91 9.25
C ASP A 7 22.34 6.05 10.32
N CYS A 8 21.62 5.11 10.91
CA CYS A 8 22.14 4.19 11.92
C CYS A 8 21.83 2.75 11.54
N TYR A 9 22.85 1.88 11.51
CA TYR A 9 22.70 0.45 11.27
C TYR A 9 22.91 -0.38 12.53
N ARG A 10 22.08 -1.41 12.68
CA ARG A 10 22.20 -2.46 13.69
C ARG A 10 21.94 -3.82 13.04
N GLY A 11 22.96 -4.67 12.94
CA GLY A 11 22.87 -5.98 12.30
C GLY A 11 24.21 -6.68 12.26
N GLY A 12 24.32 -7.70 11.42
CA GLY A 12 25.53 -8.47 11.19
C GLY A 12 26.57 -7.71 10.37
N PHE A 13 27.82 -8.12 10.51
CA PHE A 13 28.95 -7.67 9.72
C PHE A 13 29.83 -8.89 9.35
N GLU A 14 30.34 -8.89 8.14
CA GLU A 14 31.33 -9.81 7.64
C GLU A 14 32.36 -9.02 6.81
N ASP A 15 33.65 -9.18 7.09
CA ASP A 15 34.77 -8.44 6.46
C ASP A 15 34.51 -6.91 6.42
N ASP A 16 34.09 -6.32 7.56
CA ASP A 16 33.76 -4.91 7.75
C ASP A 16 32.58 -4.40 6.92
N LYS A 17 31.82 -5.28 6.25
CA LYS A 17 30.62 -4.95 5.47
C LYS A 17 29.35 -5.37 6.19
N LEU A 18 28.26 -4.68 5.89
CA LEU A 18 26.93 -5.06 6.36
C LEU A 18 26.54 -6.41 5.76
N GLU A 19 26.16 -7.36 6.60
CA GLU A 19 25.81 -8.71 6.18
C GLU A 19 24.69 -9.30 7.02
N GLY A 20 23.83 -10.13 6.40
CA GLY A 20 22.72 -10.82 7.06
C GLY A 20 21.59 -9.91 7.47
N SER A 21 20.77 -10.36 8.40
CA SER A 21 19.60 -9.62 8.88
C SER A 21 19.98 -8.38 9.67
N GLY A 22 19.34 -7.25 9.38
CA GLY A 22 19.64 -5.99 10.06
C GLY A 22 18.50 -4.97 10.02
N TYR A 23 18.76 -3.87 10.73
CA TYR A 23 17.92 -2.68 10.78
C TYR A 23 18.75 -1.48 10.33
N LEU A 24 18.23 -0.70 9.39
CA LEU A 24 18.78 0.58 9.00
C LEU A 24 17.76 1.67 9.33
N MET A 25 18.06 2.51 10.30
CA MET A 25 17.29 3.70 10.62
C MET A 25 17.83 4.86 9.79
N LEU A 26 17.02 5.38 8.91
CA LEU A 26 17.34 6.56 8.09
C LEU A 26 17.24 7.85 8.93
N ALA A 27 17.97 8.87 8.55
CA ALA A 27 17.90 10.19 9.16
C ALA A 27 16.46 10.79 9.13
N SER A 28 15.60 10.34 8.19
CA SER A 28 14.19 10.67 8.13
C SER A 28 13.33 10.04 9.23
N GLY A 29 13.90 9.10 10.01
CA GLY A 29 13.18 8.31 11.01
C GLY A 29 12.52 7.04 10.47
N VAL A 30 12.55 6.80 9.16
CA VAL A 30 12.09 5.52 8.60
C VAL A 30 13.08 4.42 8.98
N ILE A 31 12.57 3.26 9.41
CA ILE A 31 13.40 2.10 9.73
C ILE A 31 13.15 1.02 8.68
N PHE A 32 14.18 0.64 7.96
CA PHE A 32 14.21 -0.56 7.13
C PHE A 32 14.65 -1.75 7.96
N LYS A 33 13.89 -2.85 7.86
CA LYS A 33 14.27 -4.17 8.36
C LYS A 33 14.33 -5.14 7.19
N GLY A 34 15.49 -5.74 6.96
CA GLY A 34 15.69 -6.66 5.83
C GLY A 34 17.06 -7.35 5.88
N GLU A 35 17.39 -7.97 4.77
CA GLU A 35 18.67 -8.65 4.57
C GLU A 35 19.67 -7.71 3.91
N PHE A 36 20.92 -7.81 4.35
CA PHE A 36 22.07 -7.08 3.84
C PHE A 36 23.09 -8.06 3.27
N HIS A 37 23.73 -7.69 2.20
CA HIS A 37 24.81 -8.43 1.58
C HIS A 37 25.85 -7.47 1.01
N ALA A 38 27.09 -7.55 1.49
CA ALA A 38 28.21 -6.72 1.07
C ALA A 38 27.86 -5.23 0.97
N ASP A 39 27.32 -4.63 2.04
CA ASP A 39 26.82 -3.24 2.15
C ASP A 39 25.57 -2.89 1.32
N SER A 40 25.06 -3.83 0.55
CA SER A 40 23.80 -3.66 -0.17
C SER A 40 22.63 -4.22 0.65
N TYR A 41 21.43 -3.74 0.42
CA TYR A 41 20.22 -4.24 1.06
C TYR A 41 19.28 -4.88 0.04
N SER A 42 18.48 -5.85 0.51
CA SER A 42 17.44 -6.49 -0.29
C SER A 42 16.45 -5.47 -0.84
N PRO A 43 16.01 -5.60 -2.12
CA PRO A 43 14.94 -4.77 -2.66
C PRO A 43 13.57 -5.10 -2.09
N VAL A 44 13.48 -6.08 -1.19
CA VAL A 44 12.26 -6.48 -0.47
C VAL A 44 12.55 -6.43 1.02
N GLY A 45 11.64 -5.80 1.77
CA GLY A 45 11.80 -5.71 3.21
C GLY A 45 10.59 -5.07 3.90
N LYS A 46 10.81 -4.75 5.17
CA LYS A 46 9.83 -4.06 6.00
C LYS A 46 10.30 -2.62 6.24
N LEU A 47 9.42 -1.65 5.95
CA LEU A 47 9.62 -0.25 6.29
C LEU A 47 8.65 0.14 7.42
N LEU A 48 9.20 0.69 8.50
CA LEU A 48 8.42 1.27 9.59
C LEU A 48 8.55 2.78 9.52
N TYR A 49 7.41 3.45 9.42
CA TYR A 49 7.34 4.90 9.29
C TYR A 49 7.15 5.57 10.65
N PRO A 50 7.64 6.81 10.86
CA PRO A 50 7.48 7.54 12.12
C PRO A 50 6.03 7.78 12.53
N ASN A 51 5.10 7.82 11.57
CA ASN A 51 3.66 7.95 11.82
C ASN A 51 2.97 6.65 12.29
N GLY A 52 3.73 5.55 12.39
CA GLY A 52 3.21 4.25 12.82
C GLY A 52 2.76 3.32 11.69
N ASP A 53 2.77 3.78 10.45
CA ASP A 53 2.47 2.93 9.30
C ASP A 53 3.56 1.88 9.08
N ILE A 54 3.20 0.73 8.54
CA ILE A 54 4.12 -0.37 8.26
C ILE A 54 3.92 -0.86 6.83
N TYR A 55 5.00 -0.89 6.07
CA TYR A 55 5.02 -1.46 4.73
C TYR A 55 5.82 -2.75 4.69
N TYR A 56 5.34 -3.71 3.91
CA TYR A 56 6.02 -4.97 3.58
C TYR A 56 6.01 -5.14 2.08
N GLY A 57 7.16 -5.20 1.44
CA GLY A 57 7.17 -5.36 0.00
C GLY A 57 8.43 -4.91 -0.70
N GLN A 58 8.30 -4.75 -2.00
CA GLN A 58 9.35 -4.27 -2.86
C GLN A 58 9.55 -2.77 -2.69
N HIS A 59 10.82 -2.34 -2.73
CA HIS A 59 11.17 -0.93 -2.68
C HIS A 59 12.44 -0.64 -3.47
N LYS A 60 12.59 0.60 -3.90
CA LYS A 60 13.80 1.12 -4.50
C LYS A 60 14.25 2.31 -3.67
N GLN A 61 15.43 2.20 -3.03
CA GLN A 61 15.96 3.24 -2.13
C GLN A 61 14.95 3.67 -1.06
N PHE A 62 14.25 2.68 -0.45
CA PHE A 62 13.21 2.85 0.57
C PHE A 62 11.93 3.55 0.10
N VAL A 63 11.80 3.85 -1.20
CA VAL A 63 10.55 4.29 -1.86
C VAL A 63 9.77 3.04 -2.27
N LYS A 64 8.48 2.96 -1.93
CA LYS A 64 7.62 1.83 -2.29
C LYS A 64 7.51 1.70 -3.81
N GLU A 65 7.84 0.50 -4.31
CA GLU A 65 7.87 0.18 -5.74
C GLU A 65 7.46 -1.27 -5.92
N GLY A 66 6.76 -1.61 -7.03
CA GLY A 66 6.34 -2.99 -7.27
C GLY A 66 5.24 -3.46 -6.33
N VAL A 67 5.27 -4.72 -5.90
CA VAL A 67 4.20 -5.32 -5.08
C VAL A 67 4.50 -5.17 -3.60
N GLY A 68 3.47 -4.78 -2.83
CA GLY A 68 3.60 -4.64 -1.40
C GLY A 68 2.29 -4.48 -0.65
N LYS A 69 2.41 -4.63 0.68
CA LYS A 69 1.32 -4.48 1.65
C LYS A 69 1.63 -3.32 2.58
N MET A 70 0.69 -2.41 2.72
CA MET A 70 0.72 -1.32 3.69
C MET A 70 -0.31 -1.57 4.78
N VAL A 71 0.11 -1.49 6.01
CA VAL A 71 -0.76 -1.46 7.19
C VAL A 71 -0.65 -0.06 7.76
N TYR A 72 -1.75 0.67 7.71
CA TYR A 72 -1.83 2.03 8.23
C TYR A 72 -2.04 2.02 9.75
N LEU A 73 -1.68 3.12 10.42
CA LEU A 73 -1.84 3.25 11.87
C LEU A 73 -3.31 3.10 12.32
N ASP A 74 -4.26 3.52 11.50
CA ASP A 74 -5.69 3.37 11.75
C ASP A 74 -6.20 1.92 11.61
N GLY A 75 -5.34 0.99 11.21
CA GLY A 75 -5.66 -0.41 10.96
C GLY A 75 -6.14 -0.72 9.54
N SER A 76 -6.29 0.30 8.68
CA SER A 76 -6.58 0.07 7.26
C SER A 76 -5.44 -0.67 6.57
N VAL A 77 -5.75 -1.45 5.54
CA VAL A 77 -4.76 -2.27 4.84
C VAL A 77 -4.88 -2.09 3.34
N TYR A 78 -3.77 -1.82 2.67
CA TYR A 78 -3.66 -1.89 1.22
C TYR A 78 -2.71 -3.01 0.82
N GLU A 79 -3.13 -3.83 -0.12
CA GLU A 79 -2.31 -4.87 -0.77
C GLU A 79 -2.41 -4.68 -2.29
N GLY A 80 -1.28 -4.45 -2.94
CA GLY A 80 -1.28 -4.20 -4.38
C GLY A 80 0.02 -3.64 -4.91
N THR A 81 -0.08 -2.98 -6.05
CA THR A 81 1.04 -2.41 -6.77
C THR A 81 1.33 -0.98 -6.32
N TRP A 82 2.60 -0.64 -6.27
CA TRP A 82 3.14 0.65 -5.88
C TRP A 82 4.06 1.22 -6.96
N GLU A 83 4.01 2.50 -7.16
CA GLU A 83 4.91 3.26 -8.01
C GLU A 83 5.23 4.59 -7.32
N SER A 84 6.52 4.85 -7.06
CA SER A 84 6.99 6.09 -6.42
C SER A 84 6.18 6.47 -5.16
N ASP A 85 6.05 5.52 -4.21
CA ASP A 85 5.28 5.63 -2.96
C ASP A 85 3.75 5.74 -3.10
N ARG A 86 3.21 5.68 -4.31
CA ARG A 86 1.76 5.76 -4.57
C ARG A 86 1.17 4.40 -4.94
N LYS A 87 -0.06 4.16 -4.50
CA LYS A 87 -0.85 3.03 -5.00
C LYS A 87 -1.07 3.22 -6.49
N ASN A 88 -0.77 2.20 -7.29
CA ASN A 88 -0.91 2.27 -8.74
C ASN A 88 -1.31 0.91 -9.32
N LEU A 89 -1.88 0.91 -10.54
CA LEU A 89 -2.42 -0.30 -11.19
C LEU A 89 -3.46 -1.01 -10.30
N SER A 90 -3.26 -2.26 -9.91
CA SER A 90 -4.24 -3.07 -9.21
C SER A 90 -3.94 -3.22 -7.73
N GLY A 91 -5.00 -3.24 -6.93
CA GLY A 91 -4.87 -3.47 -5.49
C GLY A 91 -6.20 -3.69 -4.78
N ARG A 92 -6.07 -4.08 -3.52
CA ARG A 92 -7.16 -4.24 -2.56
C ARG A 92 -6.94 -3.29 -1.38
N MET A 93 -7.91 -2.44 -1.11
CA MET A 93 -7.95 -1.57 0.06
C MET A 93 -9.05 -2.01 1.00
N GLN A 94 -8.73 -2.20 2.26
CA GLN A 94 -9.69 -2.43 3.33
C GLN A 94 -9.62 -1.26 4.29
N TYR A 95 -10.75 -0.62 4.53
CA TYR A 95 -10.89 0.53 5.42
C TYR A 95 -11.24 0.04 6.83
N ALA A 96 -10.43 0.38 7.83
CA ALA A 96 -10.62 -0.13 9.19
C ALA A 96 -11.87 0.44 9.86
N GLU A 97 -12.15 1.73 9.67
CA GLU A 97 -13.26 2.44 10.30
C GLU A 97 -14.62 1.92 9.83
N SER A 98 -14.81 1.78 8.51
CA SER A 98 -16.08 1.33 7.93
C SER A 98 -16.17 -0.18 7.74
N GLY A 99 -15.03 -0.87 7.67
CA GLY A 99 -14.95 -2.26 7.26
C GLY A 99 -15.10 -2.48 5.74
N ASP A 100 -15.31 -1.42 4.98
CA ASP A 100 -15.51 -1.48 3.54
C ASP A 100 -14.25 -2.00 2.82
N VAL A 101 -14.46 -2.56 1.63
CA VAL A 101 -13.38 -3.07 0.81
C VAL A 101 -13.51 -2.57 -0.62
N TYR A 102 -12.41 -2.08 -1.17
CA TYR A 102 -12.26 -1.82 -2.60
C TYR A 102 -11.26 -2.81 -3.20
N VAL A 103 -11.61 -3.36 -4.36
CA VAL A 103 -10.72 -4.18 -5.18
C VAL A 103 -10.80 -3.66 -6.61
N GLY A 104 -9.70 -3.14 -7.12
CA GLY A 104 -9.71 -2.53 -8.46
C GLY A 104 -8.43 -1.78 -8.79
N GLU A 105 -8.56 -0.90 -9.76
CA GLU A 105 -7.45 -0.11 -10.28
C GLU A 105 -7.23 1.17 -9.46
N PHE A 106 -5.96 1.57 -9.40
CA PHE A 106 -5.50 2.80 -8.77
C PHE A 106 -4.62 3.58 -9.75
N ILE A 107 -4.74 4.89 -9.73
CA ILE A 107 -3.85 5.83 -10.42
C ILE A 107 -3.49 6.91 -9.40
N ASP A 108 -2.19 7.14 -9.20
CA ASP A 108 -1.65 8.15 -8.26
C ASP A 108 -2.27 8.07 -6.85
N GLY A 109 -2.51 6.85 -6.36
CA GLY A 109 -3.05 6.61 -5.02
C GLY A 109 -4.58 6.64 -4.91
N LYS A 110 -5.30 7.00 -5.98
CA LYS A 110 -6.77 7.12 -6.02
C LYS A 110 -7.38 5.96 -6.79
N ARG A 111 -8.59 5.52 -6.36
CA ARG A 111 -9.40 4.56 -7.12
C ARG A 111 -9.72 5.16 -8.49
N SER A 112 -9.44 4.40 -9.54
CA SER A 112 -9.63 4.81 -10.93
C SER A 112 -9.84 3.57 -11.81
N GLY A 113 -10.25 3.73 -13.07
CA GLY A 113 -10.50 2.60 -13.94
C GLY A 113 -11.64 1.71 -13.45
N ARG A 114 -11.50 0.40 -13.52
CA ARG A 114 -12.53 -0.54 -13.05
C ARG A 114 -12.25 -1.03 -11.64
N GLY A 115 -13.33 -1.14 -10.85
CA GLY A 115 -13.21 -1.65 -9.49
C GLY A 115 -14.54 -1.98 -8.83
N ARG A 116 -14.43 -2.86 -7.85
CA ARG A 116 -15.54 -3.33 -7.03
C ARG A 116 -15.41 -2.78 -5.61
N TYR A 117 -16.50 -2.22 -5.12
CA TYR A 117 -16.59 -1.69 -3.76
C TYR A 117 -17.67 -2.42 -2.98
N TYR A 118 -17.27 -2.93 -1.84
CA TYR A 118 -18.16 -3.59 -0.88
C TYR A 118 -18.42 -2.63 0.26
N SER A 119 -19.66 -2.15 0.38
CA SER A 119 -20.10 -1.33 1.51
C SER A 119 -20.69 -2.22 2.60
N THR A 120 -20.14 -2.10 3.79
CA THR A 120 -20.63 -2.85 4.96
C THR A 120 -21.85 -2.18 5.57
N ALA A 121 -21.91 -0.85 5.56
CA ALA A 121 -23.01 -0.08 6.12
C ALA A 121 -24.30 -0.21 5.29
N GLU A 122 -24.17 -0.21 3.96
CA GLU A 122 -25.33 -0.32 3.05
C GLU A 122 -25.60 -1.77 2.63
N ILE A 123 -24.68 -2.72 2.94
CA ILE A 123 -24.70 -4.11 2.49
C ILE A 123 -24.89 -4.17 0.96
N THR A 124 -24.08 -3.37 0.26
CA THR A 124 -24.13 -3.24 -1.19
C THR A 124 -22.78 -3.56 -1.83
N ILE A 125 -22.83 -3.99 -3.09
CA ILE A 125 -21.64 -4.16 -3.93
C ILE A 125 -21.81 -3.26 -5.15
N TYR A 126 -20.91 -2.31 -5.32
CA TYR A 126 -20.77 -1.58 -6.58
C TYR A 126 -19.69 -2.25 -7.42
N ASP A 127 -19.97 -2.51 -8.69
CA ASP A 127 -19.01 -3.02 -9.68
C ASP A 127 -19.09 -2.13 -10.93
N GLY A 128 -18.06 -1.34 -11.17
CA GLY A 128 -18.12 -0.35 -12.25
C GLY A 128 -16.87 0.51 -12.37
N GLU A 129 -17.05 1.63 -13.03
CA GLU A 129 -15.97 2.58 -13.33
C GLU A 129 -15.76 3.59 -12.21
N TRP A 130 -14.51 4.01 -12.05
CA TRP A 130 -14.04 4.95 -11.03
C TRP A 130 -13.15 6.02 -11.65
N SER A 131 -13.23 7.22 -11.13
CA SER A 131 -12.33 8.31 -11.45
C SER A 131 -12.09 9.18 -10.22
N ASN A 132 -10.82 9.32 -9.81
CA ASN A 132 -10.41 10.15 -8.67
C ASN A 132 -11.21 9.86 -7.39
N ASP A 133 -11.32 8.58 -7.00
CA ASP A 133 -12.05 8.08 -5.83
C ASP A 133 -13.58 8.15 -5.91
N ARG A 134 -14.16 8.54 -7.05
CA ARG A 134 -15.60 8.64 -7.27
C ARG A 134 -16.09 7.60 -8.26
N ARG A 135 -17.31 7.11 -8.05
CA ARG A 135 -18.01 6.28 -9.04
C ARG A 135 -18.31 7.14 -10.27
N GLN A 136 -18.00 6.63 -11.46
CA GLN A 136 -18.20 7.34 -12.71
C GLN A 136 -18.43 6.35 -13.85
N GLY A 137 -19.19 6.74 -14.89
CA GLY A 137 -19.43 5.90 -16.04
C GLY A 137 -20.36 4.72 -15.74
N GLU A 138 -20.19 3.64 -16.47
CA GLU A 138 -21.03 2.44 -16.36
C GLU A 138 -20.76 1.65 -15.09
N GLY A 139 -21.83 1.23 -14.41
CA GLY A 139 -21.70 0.41 -13.22
C GLY A 139 -22.98 -0.31 -12.81
N THR A 140 -22.82 -1.26 -11.92
CA THR A 140 -23.92 -2.02 -11.31
C THR A 140 -23.85 -1.97 -9.80
N ILE A 141 -25.00 -1.95 -9.15
CA ILE A 141 -25.14 -2.12 -7.70
C ILE A 141 -25.97 -3.38 -7.44
N LEU A 142 -25.41 -4.27 -6.62
CA LEU A 142 -26.14 -5.37 -6.01
C LEU A 142 -26.45 -4.99 -4.56
N ASN A 143 -27.72 -5.02 -4.17
CA ASN A 143 -28.15 -4.74 -2.80
C ASN A 143 -28.29 -6.02 -1.95
N GLU A 144 -28.60 -5.85 -0.66
CA GLU A 144 -28.77 -6.94 0.31
C GLU A 144 -29.89 -7.93 -0.06
N ASN A 145 -30.90 -7.50 -0.81
CA ASN A 145 -32.03 -8.33 -1.26
C ASN A 145 -31.70 -9.13 -2.54
N GLY A 146 -30.50 -8.97 -3.09
CA GLY A 146 -30.07 -9.60 -4.34
C GLY A 146 -30.58 -8.89 -5.60
N GLU A 147 -31.14 -7.68 -5.47
CA GLU A 147 -31.55 -6.88 -6.60
C GLU A 147 -30.37 -6.20 -7.26
N ILE A 148 -30.33 -6.22 -8.58
CA ILE A 148 -29.29 -5.60 -9.39
C ILE A 148 -29.86 -4.39 -10.13
N SER A 149 -29.23 -3.24 -9.95
CA SER A 149 -29.48 -2.04 -10.73
C SER A 149 -28.22 -1.65 -11.50
N SER A 150 -28.40 -1.28 -12.78
CA SER A 150 -27.31 -0.84 -13.65
C SER A 150 -27.61 0.54 -14.21
N GLY A 151 -26.59 1.34 -14.44
CA GLY A 151 -26.73 2.66 -15.01
C GLY A 151 -25.42 3.43 -15.11
N GLU A 152 -25.55 4.66 -15.60
CA GLU A 152 -24.44 5.61 -15.67
C GLU A 152 -24.34 6.39 -14.35
N PHE A 153 -23.17 6.35 -13.73
CA PHE A 153 -22.83 7.10 -12.53
C PHE A 153 -22.11 8.39 -12.93
N ARG A 154 -22.48 9.49 -12.32
CA ARG A 154 -21.79 10.77 -12.49
C ARG A 154 -21.13 11.13 -11.17
N ALA A 155 -19.88 11.56 -11.27
CA ALA A 155 -19.11 11.99 -10.10
C ALA A 155 -19.81 13.20 -9.45
N ASP A 156 -20.34 13.01 -8.26
CA ASP A 156 -20.86 14.08 -7.39
C ASP A 156 -19.73 14.71 -6.59
#